data_4789b361eec9576efb4b4faf9cd34f0f
#
_entry.id   4789b361eec9576efb4b4faf9cd34f0f
#
_cell.length_a   1.000
_cell.length_b   1.000
_cell.length_c   1.000
_cell.angle_alpha   90.00
_cell.angle_beta   90.00
_cell.angle_gamma   90.00
#
_symmetry.space_group_name_H-M   'P 1'
#
loop_
_entity.id
_entity.type
_entity.pdbx_description
1 polymer ?
#
loop_
_entity_poly.entity_id
_entity_poly.type
_entity_poly.pdbx_seq_one_letter_code
_entity_poly.pdbx_strand_id
1 'polypeptide(L)'
;MKWKRIWLFGVSALFLIGLATIQVMAHSWMAPKEAAEIKNPIVLDVESARKGKEAYLDFCAACHGDNLEGLKAEEAGLDIDSPNLKQRLKTHTDGDFFWKINEGRGEMPSFKDELSDDEKWQIIYYIRKEAE
;
A
#
# COMPACT_ATOMS: atom_id res chain seq x y z
N MET A 1 9.30 40.74 -51.61
CA MET A 1 10.33 40.15 -50.72
C MET A 1 9.92 40.28 -49.26
N LYS A 2 8.93 39.48 -48.78
CA LYS A 2 8.47 39.44 -47.35
C LYS A 2 7.79 38.09 -47.05
N TRP A 3 8.52 36.97 -47.19
CA TRP A 3 7.93 35.64 -46.95
C TRP A 3 8.84 34.70 -46.15
N LYS A 4 9.58 35.20 -45.16
CA LYS A 4 10.51 34.38 -44.37
C LYS A 4 10.34 34.49 -42.83
N ARG A 5 9.18 34.93 -42.30
CA ARG A 5 9.03 35.11 -40.83
C ARG A 5 7.89 34.37 -40.17
N ILE A 6 7.20 33.46 -40.82
CA ILE A 6 6.01 32.78 -40.26
C ILE A 6 6.26 31.33 -39.80
N TRP A 7 7.46 30.76 -40.04
CA TRP A 7 7.73 29.33 -39.75
C TRP A 7 8.40 29.04 -38.41
N LEU A 8 8.66 30.03 -37.56
CA LEU A 8 9.40 29.81 -36.30
C LEU A 8 8.53 29.72 -35.02
N PHE A 9 7.22 29.93 -35.13
CA PHE A 9 6.32 29.86 -33.94
C PHE A 9 5.47 28.60 -33.88
N GLY A 10 5.52 27.72 -34.86
CA GLY A 10 4.67 26.52 -34.92
C GLY A 10 5.25 25.27 -34.24
N VAL A 11 6.54 25.23 -33.91
CA VAL A 11 7.19 24.01 -33.39
C VAL A 11 7.30 23.97 -31.86
N SER A 12 7.18 25.11 -31.18
CA SER A 12 7.28 25.18 -29.71
C SER A 12 6.02 24.82 -28.97
N ALA A 13 4.85 24.80 -29.62
CA ALA A 13 3.56 24.51 -28.92
C ALA A 13 3.24 23.01 -28.79
N LEU A 14 3.89 22.14 -29.56
CA LEU A 14 3.64 20.70 -29.55
C LEU A 14 4.51 19.93 -28.52
N PHE A 15 5.50 20.55 -27.90
CA PHE A 15 6.41 19.88 -26.96
C PHE A 15 5.96 19.96 -25.51
N LEU A 16 4.92 20.76 -25.19
CA LEU A 16 4.45 20.94 -23.80
C LEU A 16 3.27 20.03 -23.43
N ILE A 17 2.72 19.25 -24.35
CA ILE A 17 1.57 18.35 -24.07
C ILE A 17 2.02 16.93 -23.64
N GLY A 18 3.30 16.61 -23.80
CA GLY A 18 3.83 15.26 -23.59
C GLY A 18 4.25 14.91 -22.15
N LEU A 19 4.20 15.84 -21.18
CA LEU A 19 4.78 15.63 -19.84
C LEU A 19 3.78 15.47 -18.71
N ALA A 20 2.48 15.44 -18.98
CA ALA A 20 1.44 15.41 -17.93
C ALA A 20 0.84 14.02 -17.63
N THR A 21 1.35 12.92 -18.20
CA THR A 21 0.68 11.61 -18.10
C THR A 21 1.42 10.50 -17.34
N ILE A 22 2.47 10.79 -16.59
CA ILE A 22 3.29 9.73 -15.94
C ILE A 22 3.10 9.66 -14.40
N GLN A 23 2.06 10.20 -13.83
CA GLN A 23 1.91 10.14 -12.35
C GLN A 23 0.69 9.39 -11.82
N VAL A 24 0.04 8.52 -12.57
CA VAL A 24 -1.17 7.81 -12.09
C VAL A 24 -0.93 6.35 -11.73
N MET A 25 0.27 5.80 -11.84
CA MET A 25 0.52 4.36 -11.64
C MET A 25 0.97 3.94 -10.23
N ALA A 26 1.12 4.85 -9.27
CA ALA A 26 1.67 4.52 -7.95
C ALA A 26 0.66 3.97 -6.94
N HIS A 27 -0.66 3.95 -7.24
CA HIS A 27 -1.71 3.50 -6.32
C HIS A 27 -2.72 2.53 -6.97
N SER A 28 -2.24 1.57 -7.77
CA SER A 28 -3.14 0.67 -8.52
C SER A 28 -3.76 -0.46 -7.68
N TRP A 29 -3.36 -0.63 -6.41
CA TRP A 29 -3.91 -1.66 -5.53
C TRP A 29 -4.71 -1.03 -4.40
N MET A 30 -5.95 -0.67 -4.70
CA MET A 30 -6.93 -0.15 -3.74
C MET A 30 -8.03 -1.17 -3.56
N ALA A 31 -8.55 -1.28 -2.34
CA ALA A 31 -9.75 -2.06 -2.08
C ALA A 31 -10.97 -1.45 -2.79
N PRO A 32 -11.98 -2.26 -3.11
CA PRO A 32 -13.29 -1.73 -3.46
C PRO A 32 -13.79 -0.75 -2.40
N LYS A 33 -14.54 0.28 -2.82
CA LYS A 33 -14.99 1.35 -1.92
C LYS A 33 -15.71 0.81 -0.68
N GLU A 34 -16.58 -0.17 -0.88
CA GLU A 34 -17.37 -0.80 0.19
C GLU A 34 -16.47 -1.48 1.23
N ALA A 35 -15.38 -2.12 0.81
CA ALA A 35 -14.40 -2.74 1.71
C ALA A 35 -13.56 -1.68 2.41
N ALA A 36 -13.13 -0.65 1.70
CA ALA A 36 -12.33 0.44 2.27
C ALA A 36 -13.06 1.25 3.35
N GLU A 37 -14.39 1.30 3.31
CA GLU A 37 -15.23 2.01 4.29
C GLU A 37 -15.45 1.23 5.58
N ILE A 38 -15.08 -0.06 5.63
CA ILE A 38 -15.21 -0.89 6.83
C ILE A 38 -14.21 -0.38 7.89
N LYS A 39 -14.73 -0.10 9.08
CA LYS A 39 -13.91 0.27 10.23
C LYS A 39 -13.54 -0.96 11.02
N ASN A 40 -12.38 -0.89 11.67
CA ASN A 40 -11.94 -1.96 12.56
C ASN A 40 -12.97 -2.19 13.68
N PRO A 41 -13.59 -3.37 13.77
CA PRO A 41 -14.68 -3.64 14.71
C PRO A 41 -14.22 -4.12 16.08
N ILE A 42 -12.94 -4.45 16.26
CA ILE A 42 -12.45 -5.03 17.52
C ILE A 42 -12.29 -3.99 18.63
N VAL A 43 -12.19 -4.45 19.85
CA VAL A 43 -11.81 -3.60 20.99
C VAL A 43 -10.34 -3.21 20.85
N LEU A 44 -10.07 -1.90 20.82
CA LEU A 44 -8.72 -1.33 20.63
C LEU A 44 -8.03 -1.17 22.00
N ASP A 45 -7.50 -2.26 22.54
CA ASP A 45 -6.85 -2.32 23.85
C ASP A 45 -5.43 -2.91 23.77
N VAL A 46 -4.77 -2.99 24.93
CA VAL A 46 -3.40 -3.52 25.03
C VAL A 46 -3.30 -4.97 24.60
N GLU A 47 -4.32 -5.77 24.91
CA GLU A 47 -4.35 -7.21 24.59
C GLU A 47 -4.52 -7.42 23.08
N SER A 48 -5.40 -6.67 22.43
CA SER A 48 -5.57 -6.69 20.98
C SER A 48 -4.28 -6.25 20.27
N ALA A 49 -3.58 -5.23 20.77
CA ALA A 49 -2.30 -4.82 20.22
C ALA A 49 -1.21 -5.89 20.39
N ARG A 50 -1.17 -6.58 21.53
CA ARG A 50 -0.23 -7.68 21.78
C ARG A 50 -0.45 -8.85 20.83
N LYS A 51 -1.70 -9.30 20.69
CA LYS A 51 -2.07 -10.36 19.74
C LYS A 51 -1.78 -9.97 18.31
N GLY A 52 -2.10 -8.73 17.93
CA GLY A 52 -1.78 -8.21 16.60
C GLY A 52 -0.29 -8.18 16.31
N LYS A 53 0.53 -7.84 17.31
CA LYS A 53 2.00 -7.90 17.18
C LYS A 53 2.49 -9.33 16.96
N GLU A 54 2.01 -10.28 17.76
CA GLU A 54 2.40 -11.69 17.64
C GLU A 54 2.05 -12.22 16.25
N ALA A 55 0.81 -12.05 15.81
CA ALA A 55 0.39 -12.47 14.48
C ALA A 55 1.15 -11.73 13.36
N TYR A 56 1.44 -10.43 13.53
CA TYR A 56 2.27 -9.69 12.56
C TYR A 56 3.67 -10.30 12.42
N LEU A 57 4.34 -10.61 13.53
CA LEU A 57 5.68 -11.19 13.51
C LEU A 57 5.69 -12.58 12.86
N ASP A 58 4.65 -13.38 13.08
CA ASP A 58 4.55 -14.73 12.54
C ASP A 58 4.21 -14.75 11.04
N PHE A 59 3.37 -13.83 10.56
CA PHE A 59 2.82 -13.91 9.21
C PHE A 59 3.26 -12.80 8.25
N CYS A 60 3.73 -11.66 8.76
CA CYS A 60 3.96 -10.46 7.95
C CYS A 60 5.42 -9.99 7.93
N ALA A 61 6.12 -10.12 9.07
CA ALA A 61 7.43 -9.52 9.29
C ALA A 61 8.51 -10.06 8.34
N ALA A 62 8.40 -11.31 7.90
CA ALA A 62 9.35 -11.92 6.97
C ALA A 62 9.51 -11.11 5.65
N CYS A 63 8.46 -10.38 5.25
CA CYS A 63 8.47 -9.53 4.06
C CYS A 63 8.40 -8.04 4.42
N HIS A 64 7.59 -7.67 5.42
CA HIS A 64 7.36 -6.27 5.77
C HIS A 64 8.31 -5.71 6.82
N GLY A 65 9.23 -6.55 7.36
CA GLY A 65 10.18 -6.17 8.39
C GLY A 65 9.52 -6.01 9.78
N ASP A 66 10.29 -6.22 10.84
CA ASP A 66 9.81 -6.10 12.22
C ASP A 66 9.37 -4.68 12.58
N ASN A 67 9.91 -3.69 11.88
CA ASN A 67 9.64 -2.26 12.08
C ASN A 67 8.61 -1.66 11.12
N LEU A 68 7.91 -2.48 10.32
CA LEU A 68 6.90 -2.08 9.34
C LEU A 68 7.41 -1.27 8.14
N GLU A 69 8.71 -1.18 7.93
CA GLU A 69 9.31 -0.33 6.88
C GLU A 69 9.45 -1.04 5.54
N GLY A 70 9.09 -2.32 5.49
CA GLY A 70 9.31 -3.18 4.34
C GLY A 70 10.77 -3.64 4.23
N LEU A 71 10.99 -4.75 3.58
CA LEU A 71 12.31 -5.26 3.25
C LEU A 71 12.61 -5.06 1.77
N LYS A 72 13.89 -5.00 1.44
CA LYS A 72 14.35 -5.08 0.06
C LYS A 72 14.06 -6.46 -0.52
N ALA A 73 13.81 -6.52 -1.82
CA ALA A 73 13.53 -7.76 -2.52
C ALA A 73 14.56 -8.85 -2.22
N GLU A 74 15.85 -8.50 -2.25
CA GLU A 74 16.96 -9.40 -1.96
C GLU A 74 16.92 -9.96 -0.52
N GLU A 75 16.52 -9.13 0.46
CA GLU A 75 16.45 -9.51 1.87
C GLU A 75 15.27 -10.44 2.15
N ALA A 76 14.14 -10.19 1.48
CA ALA A 76 12.92 -10.98 1.63
C ALA A 76 12.85 -12.20 0.70
N GLY A 77 13.78 -12.32 -0.26
CA GLY A 77 13.74 -13.37 -1.29
C GLY A 77 12.60 -13.19 -2.29
N LEU A 78 12.25 -11.95 -2.60
CA LEU A 78 11.15 -11.56 -3.48
C LEU A 78 11.68 -10.93 -4.78
N ASP A 79 10.82 -10.77 -5.77
CA ASP A 79 11.15 -10.08 -7.03
C ASP A 79 11.07 -8.55 -6.90
N ILE A 80 10.29 -8.04 -5.93
CA ILE A 80 10.07 -6.61 -5.69
C ILE A 80 10.22 -6.26 -4.20
N ASP A 81 10.61 -5.01 -3.91
CA ASP A 81 10.67 -4.49 -2.55
C ASP A 81 9.29 -4.49 -1.89
N SER A 82 9.22 -4.95 -0.64
CA SER A 82 8.01 -4.85 0.16
C SER A 82 7.72 -3.40 0.57
N PRO A 83 6.46 -2.97 0.54
CA PRO A 83 6.13 -1.58 0.84
C PRO A 83 6.31 -1.23 2.31
N ASN A 84 6.72 0.00 2.58
CA ASN A 84 6.70 0.58 3.92
C ASN A 84 5.24 0.79 4.38
N LEU A 85 4.79 0.02 5.37
CA LEU A 85 3.41 0.04 5.86
C LEU A 85 3.08 1.34 6.60
N LYS A 86 4.04 1.95 7.32
CA LYS A 86 3.85 3.25 7.99
C LYS A 86 3.50 4.35 6.99
N GLN A 87 4.11 4.31 5.80
CA GLN A 87 3.78 5.26 4.73
C GLN A 87 2.41 4.96 4.11
N ARG A 88 2.06 3.68 3.94
CA ARG A 88 0.76 3.27 3.38
C ARG A 88 -0.42 3.66 4.25
N LEU A 89 -0.25 3.67 5.58
CA LEU A 89 -1.29 4.11 6.51
C LEU A 89 -1.81 5.54 6.27
N LYS A 90 -0.99 6.40 5.64
CA LYS A 90 -1.38 7.79 5.34
C LYS A 90 -2.45 7.89 4.24
N THR A 91 -2.56 6.88 3.41
CA THR A 91 -3.43 6.88 2.22
C THR A 91 -4.40 5.72 2.16
N HIS A 92 -4.34 4.81 3.13
CA HIS A 92 -5.16 3.60 3.16
C HIS A 92 -5.92 3.48 4.49
N THR A 93 -7.17 3.08 4.42
CA THR A 93 -8.03 2.83 5.59
C THR A 93 -7.77 1.45 6.19
N ASP A 94 -8.34 1.16 7.36
CA ASP A 94 -8.29 -0.16 7.97
C ASP A 94 -8.98 -1.22 7.10
N GLY A 95 -10.12 -0.87 6.51
CA GLY A 95 -10.82 -1.75 5.58
C GLY A 95 -10.03 -2.05 4.32
N ASP A 96 -9.24 -1.09 3.84
CA ASP A 96 -8.29 -1.28 2.72
C ASP A 96 -7.22 -2.32 3.08
N PHE A 97 -6.62 -2.20 4.27
CA PHE A 97 -5.65 -3.17 4.78
C PHE A 97 -6.27 -4.55 4.96
N PHE A 98 -7.46 -4.63 5.56
CA PHE A 98 -8.17 -5.88 5.77
C PHE A 98 -8.44 -6.62 4.45
N TRP A 99 -8.94 -5.91 3.46
CA TRP A 99 -9.20 -6.47 2.13
C TRP A 99 -7.91 -6.98 1.49
N LYS A 100 -6.81 -6.24 1.58
CA LYS A 100 -5.52 -6.64 1.03
C LYS A 100 -4.93 -7.88 1.71
N ILE A 101 -5.05 -7.99 3.03
CA ILE A 101 -4.64 -9.18 3.78
C ILE A 101 -5.49 -10.38 3.35
N ASN A 102 -6.80 -10.19 3.16
CA ASN A 102 -7.68 -11.24 2.67
C ASN A 102 -7.32 -11.73 1.26
N GLU A 103 -7.21 -10.79 0.31
CA GLU A 103 -7.11 -11.16 -1.10
C GLU A 103 -5.70 -11.55 -1.52
N GLY A 104 -4.67 -10.93 -0.92
CA GLY A 104 -3.31 -11.03 -1.40
C GLY A 104 -3.15 -10.43 -2.80
N ARG A 105 -1.91 -10.31 -3.27
CA ARG A 105 -1.59 -9.90 -4.65
C ARG A 105 -0.13 -10.19 -4.98
N GLY A 106 0.12 -10.84 -6.11
CA GLY A 106 1.48 -11.16 -6.55
C GLY A 106 2.17 -12.03 -5.52
N GLU A 107 3.27 -11.56 -4.94
CA GLU A 107 4.04 -12.29 -3.94
C GLU A 107 3.46 -12.18 -2.51
N MET A 108 2.54 -11.27 -2.25
CA MET A 108 1.78 -11.24 -1.01
C MET A 108 0.67 -12.29 -1.05
N PRO A 109 0.73 -13.35 -0.23
CA PRO A 109 -0.29 -14.39 -0.24
C PRO A 109 -1.64 -13.87 0.29
N SER A 110 -2.71 -14.58 -0.03
CA SER A 110 -4.00 -14.42 0.64
C SER A 110 -3.95 -15.08 2.01
N PHE A 111 -4.39 -14.37 3.04
CA PHE A 111 -4.52 -14.89 4.41
C PHE A 111 -5.98 -15.17 4.79
N LYS A 112 -6.86 -15.29 3.79
CA LYS A 112 -8.30 -15.49 4.01
C LYS A 112 -8.61 -16.72 4.85
N ASP A 113 -7.91 -17.81 4.58
CA ASP A 113 -8.11 -19.10 5.20
C ASP A 113 -7.11 -19.40 6.33
N GLU A 114 -6.01 -18.62 6.42
CA GLU A 114 -4.94 -18.80 7.41
C GLU A 114 -5.17 -18.02 8.70
N LEU A 115 -5.81 -16.85 8.61
CA LEU A 115 -6.07 -15.95 9.73
C LEU A 115 -7.56 -15.71 9.89
N SER A 116 -8.04 -15.75 11.13
CA SER A 116 -9.39 -15.30 11.46
C SER A 116 -9.55 -13.79 11.20
N ASP A 117 -10.77 -13.31 11.06
CA ASP A 117 -11.05 -11.89 10.89
C ASP A 117 -10.55 -11.06 12.07
N ASP A 118 -10.71 -11.57 13.31
CA ASP A 118 -10.20 -10.89 14.51
C ASP A 118 -8.68 -10.73 14.48
N GLU A 119 -7.92 -11.76 14.09
CA GLU A 119 -6.47 -11.69 13.97
C GLU A 119 -6.04 -10.65 12.92
N LYS A 120 -6.70 -10.61 11.76
CA LYS A 120 -6.45 -9.60 10.73
C LYS A 120 -6.70 -8.18 11.25
N TRP A 121 -7.80 -7.96 11.98
CA TRP A 121 -8.11 -6.68 12.59
C TRP A 121 -7.13 -6.31 13.72
N GLN A 122 -6.66 -7.27 14.50
CA GLN A 122 -5.63 -7.06 15.52
C GLN A 122 -4.28 -6.69 14.91
N ILE A 123 -3.88 -7.35 13.80
CA ILE A 123 -2.69 -6.98 13.03
C ILE A 123 -2.79 -5.51 12.55
N ILE A 124 -3.92 -5.11 11.97
CA ILE A 124 -4.13 -3.75 11.47
C ILE A 124 -4.03 -2.75 12.62
N TYR A 125 -4.63 -3.05 13.78
CA TYR A 125 -4.53 -2.22 14.96
C TYR A 125 -3.09 -2.07 15.45
N TYR A 126 -2.34 -3.16 15.52
CA TYR A 126 -0.91 -3.13 15.85
C TYR A 126 -0.13 -2.22 14.88
N ILE A 127 -0.32 -2.38 13.56
CA ILE A 127 0.36 -1.57 12.55
C ILE A 127 0.06 -0.07 12.75
N ARG A 128 -1.19 0.29 13.04
CA ARG A 128 -1.59 1.68 13.33
C ARG A 128 -0.86 2.24 14.54
N LYS A 129 -0.86 1.47 15.64
CA LYS A 129 -0.25 1.86 16.91
C LYS A 129 1.26 2.05 16.81
N GLU A 130 1.97 1.20 16.08
CA GLU A 130 3.42 1.30 15.88
C GLU A 130 3.82 2.42 14.91
N ALA A 131 2.88 3.00 14.20
CA ALA A 131 3.14 4.10 13.26
C ALA A 131 2.86 5.49 13.84
N GLU A 132 2.31 5.58 15.07
CA GLU A 132 2.08 6.82 15.82
C GLU A 132 3.39 7.35 16.42
#